data_f5bac0067f1c5b4f673344907d981dc0
#
_entry.id   f5bac0067f1c5b4f673344907d981dc0
#
_cell.length_a   1.000
_cell.length_b   1.000
_cell.length_c   1.000
_cell.angle_alpha   90.00
_cell.angle_beta   90.00
_cell.angle_gamma   90.00
#
_symmetry.space_group_name_H-M   'P 1'
#
loop_
_entity.id
_entity.type
_entity.pdbx_description
1 polymer ?
#
loop_
_entity_poly.entity_id
_entity_poly.type
_entity_poly.pdbx_seq_one_letter_code
_entity_poly.pdbx_strand_id
1 'polypeptide(L)'
;TNWGVPWHQDRIIAVAAREDLPGFGNWSRKSGVWHCEPPPSVFDQMRFVRLHLDACDAANGAMEIALGSEAAGVVPEAMAAATAARYPTEICTAARGDVQVLPMLVLHRSRPAQNSAPRRALRLDFTATDLPAPLAWMSP
;
A
#
# COMPACT_ATOMS: atom_id res chain seq x y z
N THR A 1 5.15 13.21 14.88
CA THR A 1 5.66 13.82 13.65
C THR A 1 4.53 13.88 12.65
N ASN A 2 4.23 15.09 12.13
CA ASN A 2 3.12 15.32 11.20
C ASN A 2 3.68 15.60 9.81
N TRP A 3 3.73 14.59 8.96
CA TRP A 3 4.12 14.73 7.56
C TRP A 3 3.03 14.20 6.63
N GLY A 4 2.96 14.75 5.43
CA GLY A 4 2.18 14.18 4.34
C GLY A 4 2.99 13.11 3.59
N VAL A 5 2.28 12.19 2.98
CA VAL A 5 2.85 11.23 2.03
C VAL A 5 2.30 11.58 0.64
N PRO A 6 3.15 11.85 -0.37
CA PRO A 6 2.68 12.17 -1.71
C PRO A 6 1.95 10.98 -2.36
N TRP A 7 1.36 11.19 -3.53
CA TRP A 7 0.77 10.10 -4.32
C TRP A 7 1.80 9.02 -4.64
N HIS A 8 1.47 7.78 -4.33
CA HIS A 8 2.33 6.62 -4.55
C HIS A 8 1.51 5.32 -4.62
N GLN A 9 2.17 4.24 -4.97
CA GLN A 9 1.69 2.86 -4.85
C GLN A 9 2.61 2.11 -3.90
N ASP A 10 2.07 1.20 -3.11
CA ASP A 10 2.88 0.27 -2.32
C ASP A 10 3.24 -0.93 -3.19
N ARG A 11 4.52 -1.08 -3.49
CA ARG A 11 5.01 -2.08 -4.46
C ARG A 11 6.03 -3.05 -3.87
N ILE A 12 6.04 -3.20 -2.57
CA ILE A 12 7.02 -4.03 -1.88
C ILE A 12 6.29 -5.13 -1.11
N ILE A 13 6.76 -6.37 -1.29
CA ILE A 13 6.27 -7.54 -0.56
C ILE A 13 7.33 -8.06 0.41
N ALA A 14 6.88 -8.74 1.47
CA ALA A 14 7.74 -9.42 2.44
C ALA A 14 7.89 -10.90 2.08
N VAL A 15 9.13 -11.39 2.05
CA VAL A 15 9.46 -12.75 1.64
C VAL A 15 10.37 -13.44 2.66
N ALA A 16 10.33 -14.77 2.69
CA ALA A 16 11.07 -15.59 3.64
C ALA A 16 12.60 -15.48 3.44
N ALA A 17 13.05 -15.43 2.19
CA ALA A 17 14.45 -15.30 1.82
C ALA A 17 14.60 -14.50 0.53
N ARG A 18 15.82 -14.02 0.25
CA ARG A 18 16.15 -13.44 -1.05
C ARG A 18 16.46 -14.56 -2.03
N GLU A 19 15.75 -14.54 -3.14
CA GLU A 19 15.95 -15.45 -4.27
C GLU A 19 16.01 -14.63 -5.57
N ASP A 20 17.08 -14.78 -6.33
CA ASP A 20 17.26 -14.00 -7.55
C ASP A 20 16.45 -14.61 -8.71
N LEU A 21 15.18 -14.23 -8.78
CA LEU A 21 14.23 -14.66 -9.82
C LEU A 21 13.95 -13.52 -10.81
N PRO A 22 13.70 -13.84 -12.10
CA PRO A 22 13.33 -12.85 -13.09
C PRO A 22 12.09 -12.04 -12.67
N GLY A 23 12.17 -10.70 -12.79
CA GLY A 23 11.10 -9.79 -12.45
C GLY A 23 10.99 -9.42 -10.97
N PHE A 24 11.76 -10.03 -10.08
CA PHE A 24 11.86 -9.66 -8.68
C PHE A 24 13.10 -8.78 -8.47
N GLY A 25 12.90 -7.61 -7.88
CA GLY A 25 13.99 -6.62 -7.72
C GLY A 25 13.80 -5.72 -6.51
N ASN A 26 14.57 -4.61 -6.49
CA ASN A 26 14.51 -3.61 -5.40
C ASN A 26 14.64 -4.23 -3.99
N TRP A 27 15.56 -5.19 -3.87
CA TRP A 27 15.78 -5.97 -2.66
C TRP A 27 16.21 -5.08 -1.49
N SER A 28 15.56 -5.27 -0.36
CA SER A 28 15.92 -4.61 0.90
C SER A 28 15.68 -5.54 2.09
N ARG A 29 16.29 -5.22 3.24
CA ARG A 29 16.09 -5.96 4.48
C ARG A 29 15.70 -5.00 5.58
N LYS A 30 14.51 -5.18 6.16
CA LYS A 30 13.99 -4.34 7.23
C LYS A 30 13.66 -5.20 8.44
N SER A 31 14.22 -4.88 9.60
CA SER A 31 14.02 -5.65 10.85
C SER A 31 14.22 -7.16 10.69
N GLY A 32 15.22 -7.55 9.89
CA GLY A 32 15.52 -8.96 9.65
C GLY A 32 14.72 -9.63 8.52
N VAL A 33 13.66 -9.01 8.02
CA VAL A 33 12.78 -9.54 6.97
C VAL A 33 13.23 -9.07 5.58
N TRP A 34 13.28 -9.97 4.62
CA TRP A 34 13.55 -9.63 3.23
C TRP A 34 12.32 -9.04 2.55
N HIS A 35 12.56 -8.04 1.72
CA HIS A 35 11.54 -7.37 0.92
C HIS A 35 12.03 -7.20 -0.50
N CYS A 36 11.10 -7.29 -1.45
CA CYS A 36 11.37 -7.03 -2.86
C CYS A 36 10.15 -6.44 -3.57
N GLU A 37 10.38 -5.87 -4.73
CA GLU A 37 9.33 -5.52 -5.69
C GLU A 37 9.13 -6.71 -6.63
N PRO A 38 7.94 -7.33 -6.66
CA PRO A 38 7.63 -8.44 -7.53
C PRO A 38 7.17 -7.96 -8.92
N PRO A 39 7.01 -8.88 -9.90
CA PRO A 39 6.33 -8.58 -11.16
C PRO A 39 4.91 -8.04 -10.94
N PRO A 40 4.37 -7.18 -11.83
CA PRO A 40 3.04 -6.58 -11.69
C PRO A 40 1.91 -7.59 -11.47
N SER A 41 1.98 -8.77 -12.09
CA SER A 41 0.98 -9.83 -11.96
C SER A 41 0.77 -10.35 -10.54
N VAL A 42 1.75 -10.21 -9.66
CA VAL A 42 1.60 -10.58 -8.24
C VAL A 42 0.63 -9.63 -7.54
N PHE A 43 0.68 -8.34 -7.88
CA PHE A 43 -0.19 -7.34 -7.25
C PHE A 43 -1.67 -7.47 -7.64
N ASP A 44 -1.99 -8.04 -8.80
CA ASP A 44 -3.38 -8.20 -9.26
C ASP A 44 -4.20 -9.02 -8.26
N GLN A 45 -3.56 -9.98 -7.60
CA GLN A 45 -4.18 -10.86 -6.61
C GLN A 45 -4.03 -10.37 -5.17
N MET A 46 -3.40 -9.22 -4.97
CA MET A 46 -3.15 -8.68 -3.64
C MET A 46 -4.17 -7.63 -3.23
N ARG A 47 -4.50 -7.64 -1.95
CA ARG A 47 -5.30 -6.60 -1.30
C ARG A 47 -4.59 -6.18 -0.03
N PHE A 48 -4.56 -4.90 0.26
CA PHE A 48 -4.21 -4.46 1.59
C PHE A 48 -5.48 -4.10 2.39
N VAL A 49 -5.44 -4.50 3.63
CA VAL A 49 -6.52 -4.31 4.59
C VAL A 49 -6.04 -3.38 5.69
N ARG A 50 -6.84 -2.40 6.05
CA ARG A 50 -6.56 -1.51 7.17
C ARG A 50 -7.67 -1.64 8.20
N LEU A 51 -7.31 -2.14 9.39
CA LEU A 51 -8.18 -2.10 10.57
C LEU A 51 -7.89 -0.80 11.33
N HIS A 52 -8.87 0.07 11.45
CA HIS A 52 -8.73 1.34 12.12
C HIS A 52 -8.82 1.20 13.64
N LEU A 53 -7.71 1.46 14.34
CA LEU A 53 -7.64 1.45 15.80
C LEU A 53 -8.09 2.78 16.41
N ASP A 54 -8.10 3.83 15.62
CA ASP A 54 -8.64 5.15 15.93
C ASP A 54 -9.48 5.63 14.73
N ALA A 55 -10.45 6.51 14.99
CA ALA A 55 -11.18 7.18 13.93
C ALA A 55 -10.22 8.02 13.06
N CYS A 56 -10.49 8.10 11.78
CA CYS A 56 -9.73 8.97 10.88
C CYS A 56 -10.66 9.73 9.92
N ASP A 57 -10.27 10.97 9.64
CA ASP A 57 -10.96 11.88 8.74
C ASP A 57 -9.95 12.82 8.05
N ALA A 58 -10.46 13.78 7.28
CA ALA A 58 -9.61 14.74 6.59
C ALA A 58 -8.75 15.59 7.55
N ALA A 59 -9.25 15.88 8.75
CA ALA A 59 -8.58 16.76 9.70
C ALA A 59 -7.38 16.07 10.40
N ASN A 60 -7.46 14.75 10.64
CA ASN A 60 -6.33 14.01 11.19
C ASN A 60 -5.51 13.25 10.15
N GLY A 61 -5.69 13.57 8.86
CA GLY A 61 -4.85 13.09 7.77
C GLY A 61 -5.21 11.69 7.27
N ALA A 62 -6.51 11.37 7.17
CA ALA A 62 -6.96 10.14 6.53
C ALA A 62 -6.34 9.96 5.14
N MET A 63 -6.20 8.72 4.73
CA MET A 63 -5.73 8.38 3.40
C MET A 63 -6.71 8.89 2.34
N GLU A 64 -6.17 9.43 1.26
CA GLU A 64 -6.91 9.81 0.06
C GLU A 64 -6.51 8.87 -1.08
N ILE A 65 -7.47 8.30 -1.79
CA ILE A 65 -7.26 7.35 -2.88
C ILE A 65 -7.75 7.94 -4.19
N ALA A 66 -7.13 7.53 -5.28
CA ALA A 66 -7.59 7.77 -6.65
C ALA A 66 -8.39 6.53 -7.10
N LEU A 67 -9.73 6.66 -7.13
CA LEU A 67 -10.65 5.55 -7.36
C LEU A 67 -10.47 4.93 -8.74
N GLY A 68 -10.18 3.62 -8.79
CA GLY A 68 -9.98 2.88 -10.03
C GLY A 68 -8.58 3.02 -10.63
N SER A 69 -7.67 3.72 -9.96
CA SER A 69 -6.31 3.97 -10.49
C SER A 69 -5.43 2.71 -10.55
N GLU A 70 -5.79 1.63 -9.86
CA GLU A 70 -5.13 0.33 -10.00
C GLU A 70 -5.17 -0.21 -11.44
N ALA A 71 -6.17 0.21 -12.22
CA ALA A 71 -6.27 -0.13 -13.64
C ALA A 71 -5.11 0.44 -14.50
N ALA A 72 -4.37 1.43 -14.00
CA ALA A 72 -3.17 1.94 -14.65
C ALA A 72 -1.96 1.00 -14.49
N GLY A 73 -2.08 -0.08 -13.70
CA GLY A 73 -0.97 -0.97 -13.39
C GLY A 73 0.10 -0.30 -12.53
N VAL A 74 1.34 -0.73 -12.69
CA VAL A 74 2.48 -0.12 -12.00
C VAL A 74 2.81 1.24 -12.60
N VAL A 75 2.75 2.28 -11.79
CA VAL A 75 2.99 3.67 -12.19
C VAL A 75 4.36 4.14 -11.64
N PRO A 76 5.25 4.69 -12.48
CA PRO A 76 6.48 5.30 -12.00
C PRO A 76 6.20 6.40 -10.97
N GLU A 77 7.01 6.48 -9.92
CA GLU A 77 6.82 7.46 -8.83
C GLU A 77 6.68 8.89 -9.34
N ALA A 78 7.52 9.30 -10.29
CA ALA A 78 7.46 10.63 -10.91
C ALA A 78 6.13 10.93 -11.63
N MET A 79 5.39 9.89 -12.02
CA MET A 79 4.11 10.01 -12.73
C MET A 79 2.90 9.83 -11.80
N ALA A 80 3.11 9.44 -10.55
CA ALA A 80 2.03 9.08 -9.63
C ALA A 80 0.98 10.19 -9.46
N ALA A 81 1.42 11.42 -9.24
CA ALA A 81 0.51 12.58 -9.07
C ALA A 81 -0.27 12.89 -10.36
N ALA A 82 0.40 12.90 -11.52
CA ALA A 82 -0.23 13.15 -12.82
C ALA A 82 -1.22 12.03 -13.19
N THR A 83 -0.90 10.78 -12.84
CA THR A 83 -1.81 9.65 -13.05
C THR A 83 -3.01 9.74 -12.12
N ALA A 84 -2.80 10.00 -10.83
CA ALA A 84 -3.89 10.14 -9.86
C ALA A 84 -4.88 11.25 -10.24
N ALA A 85 -4.40 12.35 -10.81
CA ALA A 85 -5.24 13.48 -11.27
C ALA A 85 -6.24 13.11 -12.39
N ARG A 86 -6.10 11.94 -13.00
CA ARG A 86 -7.01 11.43 -14.06
C ARG A 86 -8.21 10.67 -13.51
N TYR A 87 -8.24 10.43 -12.19
CA TYR A 87 -9.26 9.65 -11.49
C TYR A 87 -9.97 10.49 -10.44
N PRO A 88 -11.24 10.22 -10.15
CA PRO A 88 -11.90 10.82 -9.00
C PRO A 88 -11.19 10.40 -7.71
N THR A 89 -11.14 11.30 -6.72
CA THR A 89 -10.48 11.01 -5.45
C THR A 89 -11.48 10.92 -4.31
N GLU A 90 -11.16 10.10 -3.33
CA GLU A 90 -11.96 9.93 -2.13
C GLU A 90 -11.07 9.93 -0.89
N ILE A 91 -11.51 10.64 0.16
CA ILE A 91 -10.89 10.58 1.48
C ILE A 91 -11.47 9.38 2.23
N CYS A 92 -10.63 8.44 2.58
CA CYS A 92 -10.98 7.23 3.30
C CYS A 92 -11.26 7.52 4.79
N THR A 93 -12.41 8.12 5.08
CA THR A 93 -12.85 8.31 6.46
C THR A 93 -13.24 6.97 7.07
N ALA A 94 -12.97 6.79 8.37
CA ALA A 94 -13.31 5.56 9.09
C ALA A 94 -13.52 5.84 10.58
N ALA A 95 -14.45 5.12 11.17
CA ALA A 95 -14.58 5.02 12.62
C ALA A 95 -13.57 4.00 13.18
N ARG A 96 -13.36 4.04 14.50
CA ARG A 96 -12.61 2.98 15.19
C ARG A 96 -13.32 1.65 15.00
N GLY A 97 -12.59 0.63 14.58
CA GLY A 97 -13.09 -0.72 14.30
C GLY A 97 -13.47 -0.94 12.84
N ASP A 98 -13.55 0.10 12.03
CA ASP A 98 -13.81 -0.05 10.60
C ASP A 98 -12.64 -0.74 9.89
N VAL A 99 -13.00 -1.47 8.84
CA VAL A 99 -12.04 -2.18 7.97
C VAL A 99 -12.17 -1.62 6.55
N GLN A 100 -11.05 -1.22 5.99
CA GLN A 100 -10.93 -0.81 4.58
C GLN A 100 -10.14 -1.88 3.82
N VAL A 101 -10.66 -2.31 2.67
CA VAL A 101 -10.00 -3.28 1.78
C VAL A 101 -9.77 -2.64 0.44
N LEU A 102 -8.51 -2.58 0.00
CA LEU A 102 -8.10 -1.84 -1.20
C LEU A 102 -7.19 -2.70 -2.09
N PRO A 103 -7.25 -2.51 -3.42
CA PRO A 103 -6.29 -3.11 -4.34
C PRO A 103 -4.87 -2.62 -4.04
N MET A 104 -3.87 -3.50 -4.19
CA MET A 104 -2.48 -3.17 -3.86
C MET A 104 -1.93 -1.98 -4.67
N LEU A 105 -2.31 -1.87 -5.96
CA LEU A 105 -1.81 -0.82 -6.85
C LEU A 105 -2.68 0.45 -6.89
N VAL A 106 -3.66 0.60 -6.00
CA VAL A 106 -4.40 1.87 -5.94
C VAL A 106 -3.45 3.01 -5.58
N LEU A 107 -3.47 4.08 -6.36
CA LEU A 107 -2.74 5.30 -6.03
C LEU A 107 -3.36 5.96 -4.80
N HIS A 108 -2.53 6.24 -3.82
CA HIS A 108 -2.99 6.84 -2.57
C HIS A 108 -1.98 7.83 -2.01
N ARG A 109 -2.46 8.72 -1.16
CA ARG A 109 -1.63 9.69 -0.43
C ARG A 109 -2.21 9.95 0.95
N SER A 110 -1.49 10.69 1.79
CA SER A 110 -2.06 11.33 2.97
C SER A 110 -1.59 12.77 3.08
N ARG A 111 -2.50 13.67 3.42
CA ARG A 111 -2.14 15.07 3.73
C ARG A 111 -1.63 15.16 5.16
N PRO A 112 -0.82 16.16 5.50
CA PRO A 112 -0.50 16.45 6.88
C PRO A 112 -1.76 16.62 7.71
N ALA A 113 -1.79 16.07 8.92
CA ALA A 113 -2.90 16.28 9.84
C ALA A 113 -2.95 17.73 10.28
N GLN A 114 -4.16 18.27 10.43
CA GLN A 114 -4.42 19.61 10.92
C GLN A 114 -4.59 19.66 12.44
N ASN A 115 -4.71 18.49 13.07
CA ASN A 115 -4.85 18.33 14.51
C ASN A 115 -3.90 17.25 15.05
N SER A 116 -3.90 17.04 16.36
CA SER A 116 -3.07 16.05 17.06
C SER A 116 -3.81 14.74 17.40
N ALA A 117 -5.01 14.53 16.85
CA ALA A 117 -5.76 13.31 17.12
C ALA A 117 -4.99 12.07 16.64
N PRO A 118 -4.98 10.97 17.41
CA PRO A 118 -4.31 9.74 17.00
C PRO A 118 -4.99 9.15 15.75
N ARG A 119 -4.20 8.48 14.93
CA ARG A 119 -4.64 7.86 13.68
C ARG A 119 -3.93 6.53 13.46
N ARG A 120 -4.07 5.63 14.41
CA ARG A 120 -3.46 4.30 14.30
C ARG A 120 -4.33 3.37 13.45
N ALA A 121 -3.69 2.66 12.55
CA ALA A 121 -4.31 1.57 11.82
C ALA A 121 -3.34 0.39 11.76
N LEU A 122 -3.86 -0.82 11.89
CA LEU A 122 -3.15 -2.04 11.57
C LEU A 122 -3.31 -2.29 10.07
N ARG A 123 -2.20 -2.48 9.38
CA ARG A 123 -2.19 -2.88 7.98
C ARG A 123 -1.81 -4.35 7.84
N LEU A 124 -2.54 -5.05 6.99
CA LEU A 124 -2.33 -6.45 6.64
C LEU A 124 -2.42 -6.56 5.11
N ASP A 125 -1.46 -7.24 4.51
CA ASP A 125 -1.47 -7.50 3.07
C ASP A 125 -1.86 -8.96 2.84
N PHE A 126 -2.82 -9.21 1.95
CA PHE A 126 -3.37 -10.52 1.65
C PHE A 126 -3.23 -10.87 0.18
N THR A 127 -3.01 -12.14 -0.08
CA THR A 127 -3.05 -12.75 -1.41
C THR A 127 -3.57 -14.18 -1.30
N ALA A 128 -4.15 -14.68 -2.40
CA ALA A 128 -4.56 -16.07 -2.53
C ALA A 128 -3.58 -16.90 -3.39
N THR A 129 -2.50 -16.27 -3.87
CA THR A 129 -1.52 -16.92 -4.77
C THR A 129 -0.19 -17.15 -4.09
N ASP A 130 0.42 -18.27 -4.39
CA ASP A 130 1.80 -18.56 -4.02
C ASP A 130 2.79 -17.76 -4.90
N LEU A 131 3.99 -17.56 -4.38
CA LEU A 131 5.11 -17.06 -5.16
C LEU A 131 5.75 -18.21 -5.96
N PRO A 132 6.42 -17.91 -7.08
CA PRO A 132 7.16 -18.94 -7.83
C PRO A 132 8.31 -19.50 -6.98
N ALA A 133 8.40 -20.83 -6.90
CA ALA A 133 9.49 -21.49 -6.18
C ALA A 133 10.86 -21.11 -6.75
N PRO A 134 11.89 -20.96 -5.93
CA PRO A 134 11.94 -21.28 -4.49
C PRO A 134 11.48 -20.12 -3.57
N LEU A 135 11.03 -18.98 -4.12
CA LEU A 135 10.58 -17.85 -3.33
C LEU A 135 9.29 -18.19 -2.55
N ALA A 136 9.22 -17.78 -1.31
CA ALA A 136 8.04 -17.99 -0.45
C ALA A 136 7.66 -16.71 0.29
N TRP A 137 6.37 -16.56 0.59
CA TRP A 137 5.90 -15.48 1.44
C TRP A 137 6.54 -15.56 2.83
N MET A 138 6.80 -14.38 3.42
CA MET A 138 7.14 -14.32 4.82
C MET A 138 5.89 -14.72 5.64
N SER A 139 6.01 -15.79 6.41
CA SER A 139 4.98 -16.18 7.38
C SER A 139 5.14 -15.36 8.67
N PRO A 140 4.02 -15.02 9.33
CA PRO A 140 4.04 -14.36 10.64
C PRO A 140 4.74 -15.19 11.71
#